data_fbd965f558ddaed71b9f6ef950069848
#
_entry.id   fbd965f558ddaed71b9f6ef950069848
#
_cell.length_a   1.000
_cell.length_b   1.000
_cell.length_c   1.000
_cell.angle_alpha   90.00
_cell.angle_beta   90.00
_cell.angle_gamma   90.00
#
_symmetry.space_group_name_H-M   'P 1'
#
loop_
_entity.id
_entity.type
_entity.pdbx_description
1 polymer ?
#
loop_
_entity_poly.entity_id
_entity_poly.type
_entity_poly.pdbx_seq_one_letter_code
_entity_poly.pdbx_strand_id
1 'polypeptide(L)'
;MTSDNLLALKGITKQYKEFRLGPLDLSVPRGYVMGLVGANGAGKTTAIKIALGAVLPGNGSVHLIDKTRVGVVLDRPCWQPGWQVRDLSRLLGPFYSGWNQRVFDELCEWAGVSQRLKVREFSRGMGMKVQVAVALAHGAELLVLDEPTSGLDPLARGELLDKLSEFMTDERHSVLFSTHITTDLDRMADLVTILDAGRVIASGVRDDLLEAWAMVRGGAADLTGELRARIRGLRQHSAGWEGLIAAADLGLCGAGVVADTPSVEDLLVHLAKGRKDA
;
A
#
# COMPACT_ATOMS: atom_id res chain seq x y z
N MET A 1 -2.68 4.30 -25.97
CA MET A 1 -3.22 5.11 -24.86
C MET A 1 -2.04 5.40 -23.93
N THR A 2 -1.53 6.61 -23.96
CA THR A 2 -0.58 7.08 -22.93
C THR A 2 -1.37 7.15 -21.63
N SER A 3 -1.22 6.16 -20.77
CA SER A 3 -1.80 6.22 -19.43
C SER A 3 -1.22 7.46 -18.74
N ASP A 4 -2.08 8.35 -18.25
CA ASP A 4 -1.69 9.51 -17.44
C ASP A 4 -1.26 9.01 -16.03
N ASN A 5 -0.12 8.30 -16.01
CA ASN A 5 0.43 7.77 -14.79
C ASN A 5 1.24 8.85 -14.07
N LEU A 6 0.93 9.12 -12.82
CA LEU A 6 1.73 10.00 -11.96
C LEU A 6 3.02 9.31 -11.50
N LEU A 7 2.99 7.98 -11.40
CA LEU A 7 4.14 7.13 -11.12
C LEU A 7 4.05 5.86 -11.96
N ALA A 8 5.18 5.43 -12.54
CA ALA A 8 5.29 4.09 -13.12
C ALA A 8 6.68 3.51 -12.89
N LEU A 9 6.70 2.27 -12.45
CA LEU A 9 7.88 1.40 -12.36
C LEU A 9 7.74 0.33 -13.44
N LYS A 10 8.78 0.13 -14.26
CA LYS A 10 8.77 -0.89 -15.33
C LYS A 10 10.02 -1.74 -15.25
N GLY A 11 9.82 -3.05 -15.05
CA GLY A 11 10.88 -4.05 -14.98
C GLY A 11 11.90 -3.79 -13.88
N ILE A 12 11.49 -3.12 -12.80
CA ILE A 12 12.41 -2.73 -11.71
C ILE A 12 12.97 -3.96 -11.03
N THR A 13 14.30 -4.02 -10.96
CA THR A 13 15.01 -4.99 -10.15
C THR A 13 15.99 -4.31 -9.22
N LYS A 14 16.22 -4.90 -8.04
CA LYS A 14 17.26 -4.49 -7.11
C LYS A 14 17.79 -5.69 -6.36
N GLN A 15 19.13 -5.85 -6.39
CA GLN A 15 19.81 -6.91 -5.65
C GLN A 15 20.46 -6.34 -4.40
N TYR A 16 20.21 -6.97 -3.26
CA TYR A 16 20.95 -6.82 -2.00
C TYR A 16 21.61 -8.15 -1.65
N LYS A 17 22.39 -8.17 -0.60
CA LYS A 17 23.14 -9.37 -0.19
C LYS A 17 22.23 -10.59 0.04
N GLU A 18 21.11 -10.39 0.71
CA GLU A 18 20.17 -11.46 1.13
C GLU A 18 18.76 -11.28 0.57
N PHE A 19 18.54 -10.26 -0.27
CA PHE A 19 17.21 -9.94 -0.80
C PHE A 19 17.28 -9.46 -2.23
N ARG A 20 16.34 -9.91 -3.06
CA ARG A 20 16.16 -9.42 -4.43
C ARG A 20 14.73 -8.94 -4.64
N LEU A 21 14.61 -7.68 -5.08
CA LEU A 21 13.34 -7.14 -5.57
C LEU A 21 13.22 -7.34 -7.08
N GLY A 22 12.04 -7.74 -7.51
CA GLY A 22 11.63 -7.72 -8.91
C GLY A 22 11.94 -8.98 -9.73
N PRO A 23 11.60 -8.93 -11.03
CA PRO A 23 11.09 -7.73 -11.73
C PRO A 23 9.76 -7.23 -11.17
N LEU A 24 9.63 -5.90 -11.05
CA LEU A 24 8.44 -5.23 -10.53
C LEU A 24 7.93 -4.23 -11.57
N ASP A 25 6.68 -4.41 -11.97
CA ASP A 25 5.87 -3.43 -12.67
C ASP A 25 4.79 -2.91 -11.71
N LEU A 26 4.65 -1.57 -11.62
CA LEU A 26 3.65 -0.91 -10.79
C LEU A 26 3.33 0.44 -11.44
N SER A 27 2.06 0.79 -11.51
CA SER A 27 1.60 2.06 -12.05
C SER A 27 0.56 2.70 -11.13
N VAL A 28 0.67 4.01 -10.93
CA VAL A 28 -0.32 4.82 -10.22
C VAL A 28 -0.92 5.77 -11.24
N PRO A 29 -2.07 5.43 -11.84
CA PRO A 29 -2.78 6.34 -12.74
C PRO A 29 -3.32 7.55 -11.96
N ARG A 30 -3.56 8.66 -12.67
CA ARG A 30 -4.24 9.82 -12.10
C ARG A 30 -5.66 9.46 -11.65
N GLY A 31 -6.07 9.95 -10.49
CA GLY A 31 -7.41 9.71 -9.94
C GLY A 31 -7.56 8.38 -9.18
N TYR A 32 -6.49 7.60 -9.02
CA TYR A 32 -6.58 6.26 -8.42
C TYR A 32 -5.73 6.10 -7.17
N VAL A 33 -6.21 5.22 -6.29
CA VAL A 33 -5.45 4.72 -5.13
C VAL A 33 -4.85 3.36 -5.46
N MET A 34 -3.52 3.28 -5.49
CA MET A 34 -2.75 2.05 -5.65
C MET A 34 -2.31 1.54 -4.28
N GLY A 35 -2.82 0.39 -3.88
CA GLY A 35 -2.37 -0.37 -2.72
C GLY A 35 -1.18 -1.27 -3.04
N LEU A 36 -0.07 -1.08 -2.31
CA LEU A 36 1.10 -1.95 -2.37
C LEU A 36 1.15 -2.81 -1.10
N VAL A 37 0.68 -4.06 -1.19
CA VAL A 37 0.52 -4.93 -0.02
C VAL A 37 1.56 -6.04 0.03
N GLY A 38 1.90 -6.47 1.22
CA GLY A 38 2.83 -7.58 1.46
C GLY A 38 3.33 -7.61 2.89
N ALA A 39 3.85 -8.76 3.31
CA ALA A 39 4.43 -8.92 4.62
C ALA A 39 5.64 -7.97 4.87
N ASN A 40 6.06 -7.85 6.12
CA ASN A 40 7.29 -7.14 6.44
C ASN A 40 8.48 -7.83 5.74
N GLY A 41 9.34 -7.01 5.11
CA GLY A 41 10.45 -7.54 4.29
C GLY A 41 10.08 -7.94 2.86
N ALA A 42 8.81 -7.84 2.44
CA ALA A 42 8.39 -8.17 1.06
C ALA A 42 8.99 -7.25 -0.01
N GLY A 43 9.50 -6.07 0.37
CA GLY A 43 10.16 -5.13 -0.56
C GLY A 43 9.39 -3.83 -0.81
N LYS A 44 8.27 -3.59 -0.13
CA LYS A 44 7.43 -2.39 -0.29
C LYS A 44 8.23 -1.08 -0.15
N THR A 45 8.89 -0.89 0.99
CA THR A 45 9.75 0.28 1.24
C THR A 45 10.87 0.42 0.21
N THR A 46 11.44 -0.69 -0.28
CA THR A 46 12.46 -0.66 -1.33
C THR A 46 11.88 -0.15 -2.64
N ALA A 47 10.70 -0.64 -3.03
CA ALA A 47 9.99 -0.17 -4.22
C ALA A 47 9.67 1.33 -4.13
N ILE A 48 9.15 1.80 -2.99
CA ILE A 48 8.89 3.23 -2.73
C ILE A 48 10.18 4.06 -2.81
N LYS A 49 11.28 3.63 -2.18
CA LYS A 49 12.55 4.34 -2.24
C LYS A 49 13.10 4.44 -3.67
N ILE A 50 12.91 3.40 -4.49
CA ILE A 50 13.28 3.42 -5.90
C ILE A 50 12.36 4.40 -6.67
N ALA A 51 11.05 4.35 -6.44
CA ALA A 51 10.07 5.25 -7.06
C ALA A 51 10.40 6.72 -6.81
N LEU A 52 10.82 7.06 -5.59
CA LEU A 52 11.20 8.42 -5.18
C LEU A 52 12.63 8.81 -5.61
N GLY A 53 13.41 7.87 -6.18
CA GLY A 53 14.80 8.10 -6.56
C GLY A 53 15.78 8.14 -5.39
N ALA A 54 15.38 7.72 -4.20
CA ALA A 54 16.25 7.60 -3.03
C ALA A 54 17.18 6.37 -3.10
N VAL A 55 16.80 5.37 -3.92
CA VAL A 55 17.59 4.18 -4.23
C VAL A 55 17.60 3.98 -5.74
N LEU A 56 18.77 3.80 -6.33
CA LEU A 56 18.88 3.47 -7.76
C LEU A 56 18.49 2.02 -8.00
N PRO A 57 17.62 1.73 -8.99
CA PRO A 57 17.34 0.35 -9.41
C PRO A 57 18.59 -0.32 -9.99
N GLY A 58 18.61 -1.66 -9.99
CA GLY A 58 19.61 -2.43 -10.73
C GLY A 58 19.30 -2.46 -12.24
N ASN A 59 18.03 -2.64 -12.58
CA ASN A 59 17.49 -2.55 -13.94
C ASN A 59 16.07 -1.98 -13.89
N GLY A 60 15.56 -1.64 -15.08
CA GLY A 60 14.21 -1.09 -15.25
C GLY A 60 14.21 0.43 -15.34
N SER A 61 13.04 1.02 -15.44
CA SER A 61 12.84 2.45 -15.55
C SER A 61 11.79 2.95 -14.57
N VAL A 62 11.98 4.20 -14.11
CA VAL A 62 11.07 4.91 -13.22
C VAL A 62 10.56 6.14 -13.96
N HIS A 63 9.25 6.29 -14.01
CA HIS A 63 8.58 7.55 -14.33
C HIS A 63 7.96 8.09 -13.04
N LEU A 64 8.19 9.34 -12.73
CA LEU A 64 7.57 10.06 -11.63
C LEU A 64 7.27 11.47 -12.11
N ILE A 65 6.09 12.00 -11.79
CA ILE A 65 5.78 13.41 -12.03
C ILE A 65 6.80 14.33 -11.34
N ASP A 66 6.70 15.63 -11.58
CA ASP A 66 7.55 16.61 -10.90
C ASP A 66 7.52 16.38 -9.38
N LYS A 67 8.70 16.22 -8.79
CA LYS A 67 8.86 15.94 -7.36
C LYS A 67 8.25 17.00 -6.44
N THR A 68 8.11 18.24 -6.92
CA THR A 68 7.44 19.30 -6.16
C THR A 68 5.94 19.08 -6.01
N ARG A 69 5.37 18.17 -6.80
CA ARG A 69 3.96 17.75 -6.76
C ARG A 69 3.76 16.39 -6.06
N VAL A 70 4.82 15.85 -5.44
CA VAL A 70 4.78 14.57 -4.72
C VAL A 70 4.89 14.80 -3.23
N GLY A 71 3.85 14.42 -2.50
CA GLY A 71 3.84 14.36 -1.04
C GLY A 71 4.33 13.01 -0.57
N VAL A 72 5.29 13.00 0.36
CA VAL A 72 5.88 11.76 0.87
C VAL A 72 5.61 11.65 2.37
N VAL A 73 5.06 10.51 2.77
CA VAL A 73 4.81 10.16 4.16
C VAL A 73 5.51 8.84 4.46
N LEU A 74 6.52 8.88 5.31
CA LEU A 74 7.34 7.73 5.68
C LEU A 74 6.94 7.21 7.06
N ASP A 75 7.32 5.98 7.38
CA ASP A 75 7.11 5.37 8.70
C ASP A 75 7.59 6.26 9.86
N ARG A 76 8.65 7.04 9.63
CA ARG A 76 9.16 8.06 10.56
C ARG A 76 9.50 9.33 9.81
N PRO A 77 9.18 10.51 10.38
CA PRO A 77 9.62 11.78 9.82
C PRO A 77 11.14 11.83 9.65
N CYS A 78 11.61 12.27 8.48
CA CYS A 78 13.04 12.40 8.18
C CYS A 78 13.62 13.77 8.59
N TRP A 79 12.87 14.57 9.36
CA TRP A 79 13.28 15.90 9.79
C TRP A 79 14.20 15.88 11.01
N GLN A 80 14.91 16.99 11.23
CA GLN A 80 15.81 17.12 12.37
C GLN A 80 15.01 17.06 13.70
N PRO A 81 15.39 16.20 14.66
CA PRO A 81 14.66 16.01 15.91
C PRO A 81 14.46 17.27 16.76
N GLY A 82 15.34 18.25 16.60
CA GLY A 82 15.29 19.53 17.33
C GLY A 82 14.39 20.59 16.68
N TRP A 83 13.94 20.40 15.44
CA TRP A 83 13.07 21.37 14.77
C TRP A 83 11.70 21.41 15.43
N GLN A 84 11.10 22.61 15.46
CA GLN A 84 9.72 22.81 15.85
C GLN A 84 8.78 22.72 14.63
N VAL A 85 7.48 22.49 14.86
CA VAL A 85 6.47 22.45 13.79
C VAL A 85 6.55 23.71 12.91
N ARG A 86 6.66 24.90 13.51
CA ARG A 86 6.83 26.16 12.78
C ARG A 86 8.10 26.23 11.92
N ASP A 87 9.15 25.47 12.28
CA ASP A 87 10.37 25.43 11.49
C ASP A 87 10.17 24.62 10.21
N LEU A 88 9.25 23.63 10.21
CA LEU A 88 8.91 22.87 9.01
C LEU A 88 8.36 23.79 7.92
N SER A 89 7.36 24.63 8.24
CA SER A 89 6.80 25.53 7.25
C SER A 89 7.83 26.56 6.77
N ARG A 90 8.60 27.13 7.70
CA ARG A 90 9.63 28.13 7.35
C ARG A 90 10.74 27.59 6.48
N LEU A 91 11.17 26.34 6.72
CA LEU A 91 12.30 25.72 6.03
C LEU A 91 11.87 24.98 4.75
N LEU A 92 10.71 24.36 4.73
CA LEU A 92 10.22 23.59 3.59
C LEU A 92 9.42 24.43 2.61
N GLY A 93 8.60 25.37 3.10
CA GLY A 93 7.73 26.21 2.27
C GLY A 93 8.43 26.86 1.06
N PRO A 94 9.63 27.45 1.20
CA PRO A 94 10.33 28.07 0.08
C PRO A 94 10.71 27.12 -1.06
N PHE A 95 10.74 25.81 -0.85
CA PHE A 95 11.03 24.83 -1.90
C PHE A 95 9.80 24.46 -2.76
N TYR A 96 8.60 24.86 -2.32
CA TYR A 96 7.35 24.50 -2.97
C TYR A 96 6.56 25.76 -3.35
N SER A 97 6.44 26.01 -4.65
CA SER A 97 5.69 27.18 -5.15
C SER A 97 4.20 27.16 -4.79
N GLY A 98 3.64 25.97 -4.53
CA GLY A 98 2.26 25.75 -4.11
C GLY A 98 2.05 25.78 -2.59
N TRP A 99 3.05 26.13 -1.78
CA TRP A 99 2.91 26.15 -0.33
C TRP A 99 1.78 27.05 0.15
N ASN A 100 0.87 26.47 0.94
CA ASN A 100 -0.24 27.18 1.56
C ASN A 100 -0.12 27.11 3.10
N GLN A 101 0.32 28.23 3.69
CA GLN A 101 0.53 28.30 5.14
C GLN A 101 -0.76 28.07 5.93
N ARG A 102 -1.90 28.56 5.45
CA ARG A 102 -3.19 28.39 6.12
C ARG A 102 -3.59 26.91 6.17
N VAL A 103 -3.44 26.18 5.07
CA VAL A 103 -3.70 24.72 5.03
C VAL A 103 -2.77 23.98 5.99
N PHE A 104 -1.49 24.36 6.05
CA PHE A 104 -0.54 23.76 6.99
C PHE A 104 -0.97 23.97 8.45
N ASP A 105 -1.39 25.20 8.81
CA ASP A 105 -1.80 25.52 10.17
C ASP A 105 -3.08 24.76 10.55
N GLU A 106 -4.11 24.73 9.71
CA GLU A 106 -5.34 23.97 9.91
C GLU A 106 -5.06 22.45 10.07
N LEU A 107 -4.14 21.90 9.28
CA LEU A 107 -3.77 20.49 9.40
C LEU A 107 -2.90 20.19 10.62
N CYS A 108 -2.11 21.15 11.12
CA CYS A 108 -1.43 21.02 12.41
C CYS A 108 -2.40 21.00 13.58
N GLU A 109 -3.48 21.76 13.52
CA GLU A 109 -4.58 21.71 14.50
C GLU A 109 -5.26 20.34 14.48
N TRP A 110 -5.60 19.83 13.28
CA TRP A 110 -6.11 18.45 13.10
C TRP A 110 -5.15 17.40 13.66
N ALA A 111 -3.83 17.58 13.49
CA ALA A 111 -2.82 16.68 14.03
C ALA A 111 -2.69 16.77 15.56
N GLY A 112 -3.32 17.75 16.20
CA GLY A 112 -3.20 18.00 17.65
C GLY A 112 -1.81 18.47 18.06
N VAL A 113 -1.09 19.19 17.18
CA VAL A 113 0.29 19.62 17.44
C VAL A 113 0.38 21.14 17.52
N SER A 114 1.10 21.63 18.54
CA SER A 114 1.40 23.05 18.64
C SER A 114 2.58 23.44 17.76
N GLN A 115 2.61 24.68 17.30
CA GLN A 115 3.70 25.24 16.48
C GLN A 115 5.08 25.21 17.17
N ARG A 116 5.13 25.05 18.50
CA ARG A 116 6.37 24.99 19.30
C ARG A 116 6.82 23.58 19.62
N LEU A 117 5.98 22.56 19.35
CA LEU A 117 6.32 21.17 19.59
C LEU A 117 7.49 20.74 18.71
N LYS A 118 8.46 20.02 19.27
CA LYS A 118 9.63 19.54 18.53
C LYS A 118 9.35 18.20 17.90
N VAL A 119 9.98 17.93 16.75
CA VAL A 119 9.85 16.67 16.02
C VAL A 119 10.11 15.44 16.90
N ARG A 120 11.12 15.50 17.81
CA ARG A 120 11.43 14.41 18.74
C ARG A 120 10.34 14.12 19.78
N GLU A 121 9.38 15.04 19.95
CA GLU A 121 8.30 14.95 20.93
C GLU A 121 7.01 14.40 20.29
N PHE A 122 7.04 14.16 18.97
CA PHE A 122 5.88 13.58 18.28
C PHE A 122 5.62 12.15 18.74
N SER A 123 4.36 11.85 19.05
CA SER A 123 3.88 10.48 19.01
C SER A 123 3.92 9.98 17.53
N ARG A 124 3.82 8.67 17.34
CA ARG A 124 3.76 8.11 15.97
C ARG A 124 2.62 8.73 15.16
N GLY A 125 1.43 8.82 15.73
CA GLY A 125 0.27 9.43 15.08
C GLY A 125 0.47 10.91 14.76
N MET A 126 1.01 11.68 15.68
CA MET A 126 1.34 13.10 15.44
C MET A 126 2.34 13.22 14.28
N GLY A 127 3.41 12.42 14.29
CA GLY A 127 4.42 12.45 13.23
C GLY A 127 3.86 12.11 11.86
N MET A 128 2.93 11.14 11.80
CA MET A 128 2.23 10.76 10.58
C MET A 128 1.34 11.90 10.07
N LYS A 129 0.48 12.44 10.93
CA LYS A 129 -0.41 13.55 10.57
C LYS A 129 0.35 14.81 10.14
N VAL A 130 1.47 15.15 10.81
CA VAL A 130 2.28 16.31 10.42
C VAL A 130 2.95 16.11 9.06
N GLN A 131 3.39 14.88 8.72
CA GLN A 131 3.89 14.59 7.37
C GLN A 131 2.80 14.79 6.32
N VAL A 132 1.57 14.33 6.59
CA VAL A 132 0.41 14.59 5.71
C VAL A 132 0.13 16.10 5.62
N ALA A 133 0.18 16.82 6.74
CA ALA A 133 0.01 18.27 6.73
C ALA A 133 1.02 18.99 5.81
N VAL A 134 2.29 18.59 5.85
CA VAL A 134 3.32 19.12 4.94
C VAL A 134 2.99 18.77 3.49
N ALA A 135 2.65 17.51 3.22
CA ALA A 135 2.35 17.03 1.87
C ALA A 135 1.14 17.75 1.24
N LEU A 136 0.08 17.96 1.99
CA LEU A 136 -1.11 18.67 1.51
C LEU A 136 -0.90 20.16 1.39
N ALA A 137 -0.14 20.77 2.31
CA ALA A 137 0.15 22.21 2.29
C ALA A 137 0.97 22.64 1.09
N HIS A 138 1.78 21.78 0.49
CA HIS A 138 2.55 22.14 -0.71
C HIS A 138 1.81 21.84 -2.02
N GLY A 139 0.57 21.34 -1.98
CA GLY A 139 -0.23 21.08 -3.17
C GLY A 139 0.18 19.81 -3.92
N ALA A 140 0.48 18.74 -3.19
CA ALA A 140 0.78 17.44 -3.79
C ALA A 140 -0.38 16.96 -4.67
N GLU A 141 -0.07 16.35 -5.82
CA GLU A 141 -1.03 15.62 -6.66
C GLU A 141 -0.88 14.10 -6.49
N LEU A 142 0.31 13.65 -6.09
CA LEU A 142 0.58 12.26 -5.73
C LEU A 142 1.04 12.18 -4.28
N LEU A 143 0.33 11.42 -3.46
CA LEU A 143 0.82 11.02 -2.14
C LEU A 143 1.48 9.64 -2.22
N VAL A 144 2.69 9.51 -1.70
CA VAL A 144 3.40 8.24 -1.55
C VAL A 144 3.57 7.97 -0.06
N LEU A 145 2.87 6.95 0.43
CA LEU A 145 2.73 6.66 1.85
C LEU A 145 3.33 5.27 2.16
N ASP A 146 4.34 5.23 3.03
CA ASP A 146 4.97 3.98 3.45
C ASP A 146 4.50 3.58 4.85
N GLU A 147 3.63 2.56 4.95
CA GLU A 147 3.05 2.03 6.19
C GLU A 147 2.35 3.10 7.06
N PRO A 148 1.52 4.00 6.51
CA PRO A 148 1.05 5.20 7.22
C PRO A 148 0.13 4.89 8.41
N THR A 149 -0.55 3.74 8.42
CA THR A 149 -1.49 3.33 9.47
C THR A 149 -0.88 2.38 10.50
N SER A 150 0.32 1.85 10.19
CA SER A 150 0.98 0.87 11.06
C SER A 150 1.28 1.45 12.45
N GLY A 151 0.82 0.76 13.50
CA GLY A 151 1.03 1.16 14.90
C GLY A 151 0.26 2.42 15.33
N LEU A 152 -0.72 2.87 14.56
CA LEU A 152 -1.71 3.84 15.01
C LEU A 152 -2.81 3.14 15.80
N ASP A 153 -3.39 3.84 16.80
CA ASP A 153 -4.64 3.42 17.41
C ASP A 153 -5.80 3.50 16.40
N PRO A 154 -6.94 2.82 16.65
CA PRO A 154 -8.05 2.78 15.70
C PRO A 154 -8.63 4.14 15.34
N LEU A 155 -8.64 5.10 16.28
CA LEU A 155 -9.17 6.45 16.04
C LEU A 155 -8.24 7.23 15.10
N ALA A 156 -6.95 7.33 15.44
CA ALA A 156 -5.96 8.00 14.62
C ALA A 156 -5.85 7.39 13.20
N ARG A 157 -6.00 6.05 13.10
CA ARG A 157 -6.06 5.35 11.82
C ARG A 157 -7.29 5.76 11.00
N GLY A 158 -8.48 5.80 11.62
CA GLY A 158 -9.72 6.25 10.98
C GLY A 158 -9.58 7.68 10.44
N GLU A 159 -9.14 8.61 11.30
CA GLU A 159 -8.95 10.01 10.93
C GLU A 159 -7.96 10.21 9.77
N LEU A 160 -6.88 9.40 9.72
CA LEU A 160 -5.94 9.44 8.61
C LEU A 160 -6.57 8.96 7.30
N LEU A 161 -7.29 7.83 7.33
CA LEU A 161 -7.97 7.29 6.15
C LEU A 161 -9.06 8.24 5.65
N ASP A 162 -9.80 8.90 6.54
CA ASP A 162 -10.79 9.92 6.19
C ASP A 162 -10.12 11.11 5.48
N LYS A 163 -8.97 11.56 5.98
CA LYS A 163 -8.20 12.66 5.36
C LYS A 163 -7.67 12.28 3.98
N LEU A 164 -7.24 11.04 3.78
CA LEU A 164 -6.82 10.54 2.46
C LEU A 164 -8.03 10.41 1.51
N SER A 165 -9.19 9.99 2.01
CA SER A 165 -10.42 9.95 1.21
C SER A 165 -10.85 11.35 0.78
N GLU A 166 -10.76 12.35 1.68
CA GLU A 166 -11.00 13.76 1.34
C GLU A 166 -10.03 14.26 0.25
N PHE A 167 -8.74 13.91 0.36
CA PHE A 167 -7.75 14.24 -0.68
C PHE A 167 -8.12 13.66 -2.04
N MET A 168 -8.65 12.45 -2.09
CA MET A 168 -9.06 11.76 -3.32
C MET A 168 -10.37 12.29 -3.94
N THR A 169 -11.05 13.26 -3.33
CA THR A 169 -12.24 13.90 -3.95
C THR A 169 -11.89 14.73 -5.20
N ASP A 170 -10.65 15.15 -5.35
CA ASP A 170 -10.13 15.79 -6.56
C ASP A 170 -9.56 14.71 -7.50
N GLU A 171 -10.15 14.54 -8.68
CA GLU A 171 -9.75 13.54 -9.69
C GLU A 171 -8.31 13.71 -10.21
N ARG A 172 -7.66 14.83 -9.91
CA ARG A 172 -6.25 15.05 -10.25
C ARG A 172 -5.30 14.38 -9.27
N HIS A 173 -5.79 14.02 -8.11
CA HIS A 173 -5.01 13.44 -7.03
C HIS A 173 -4.89 11.92 -7.18
N SER A 174 -3.82 11.35 -6.66
CA SER A 174 -3.61 9.91 -6.59
C SER A 174 -2.80 9.54 -5.35
N VAL A 175 -2.91 8.29 -4.95
CA VAL A 175 -2.22 7.77 -3.76
C VAL A 175 -1.50 6.46 -4.11
N LEU A 176 -0.24 6.34 -3.73
CA LEU A 176 0.44 5.06 -3.55
C LEU A 176 0.50 4.78 -2.04
N PHE A 177 -0.17 3.73 -1.61
CA PHE A 177 -0.33 3.38 -0.20
C PHE A 177 0.28 2.00 0.07
N SER A 178 1.44 1.95 0.76
CA SER A 178 1.99 0.66 1.16
C SER A 178 1.47 0.23 2.53
N THR A 179 1.11 -1.03 2.68
CA THR A 179 0.63 -1.57 3.96
C THR A 179 0.81 -3.08 4.05
N HIS A 180 0.87 -3.58 5.28
CA HIS A 180 0.64 -5.00 5.60
C HIS A 180 -0.73 -5.22 6.25
N ILE A 181 -1.52 -4.14 6.43
CA ILE A 181 -2.87 -4.17 7.02
C ILE A 181 -3.88 -4.11 5.87
N THR A 182 -4.36 -5.25 5.45
CA THR A 182 -5.20 -5.41 4.25
C THR A 182 -6.55 -4.70 4.34
N THR A 183 -7.12 -4.58 5.55
CA THR A 183 -8.40 -3.88 5.77
C THR A 183 -8.38 -2.39 5.43
N ASP A 184 -7.20 -1.75 5.36
CA ASP A 184 -7.10 -0.37 4.86
C ASP A 184 -7.32 -0.31 3.35
N LEU A 185 -6.84 -1.33 2.63
CA LEU A 185 -6.99 -1.41 1.18
C LEU A 185 -8.44 -1.69 0.78
N ASP A 186 -9.14 -2.54 1.54
CA ASP A 186 -10.56 -2.80 1.31
C ASP A 186 -11.39 -1.52 1.34
N ARG A 187 -10.94 -0.53 2.11
CA ARG A 187 -11.62 0.76 2.26
C ARG A 187 -11.27 1.76 1.17
N MET A 188 -10.05 1.76 0.63
CA MET A 188 -9.53 2.86 -0.18
C MET A 188 -8.99 2.46 -1.55
N ALA A 189 -8.45 1.24 -1.70
CA ALA A 189 -7.69 0.91 -2.90
C ALA A 189 -8.59 0.58 -4.09
N ASP A 190 -8.31 1.20 -5.23
CA ASP A 190 -8.88 0.85 -6.54
C ASP A 190 -8.05 -0.22 -7.23
N LEU A 191 -6.73 -0.11 -7.09
CA LEU A 191 -5.73 -0.99 -7.67
C LEU A 191 -4.90 -1.62 -6.54
N VAL A 192 -4.51 -2.88 -6.70
CA VAL A 192 -3.67 -3.58 -5.72
C VAL A 192 -2.51 -4.28 -6.41
N THR A 193 -1.33 -4.15 -5.82
CA THR A 193 -0.16 -4.96 -6.15
C THR A 193 0.30 -5.70 -4.91
N ILE A 194 0.29 -7.04 -4.97
CA ILE A 194 0.68 -7.91 -3.86
C ILE A 194 2.13 -8.35 -4.06
N LEU A 195 2.99 -8.02 -3.08
CA LEU A 195 4.39 -8.42 -3.03
C LEU A 195 4.61 -9.52 -2.01
N ASP A 196 5.35 -10.56 -2.40
CA ASP A 196 5.91 -11.55 -1.51
C ASP A 196 7.37 -11.84 -1.86
N ALA A 197 8.24 -11.81 -0.84
CA ALA A 197 9.68 -12.09 -0.98
C ALA A 197 10.33 -11.40 -2.21
N GLY A 198 9.99 -10.13 -2.43
CA GLY A 198 10.53 -9.30 -3.52
C GLY A 198 9.91 -9.52 -4.89
N ARG A 199 8.85 -10.31 -5.00
CA ARG A 199 8.18 -10.59 -6.29
C ARG A 199 6.72 -10.18 -6.26
N VAL A 200 6.20 -9.73 -7.38
CA VAL A 200 4.76 -9.53 -7.57
C VAL A 200 4.08 -10.90 -7.69
N ILE A 201 3.06 -11.15 -6.89
CA ILE A 201 2.23 -12.36 -6.95
C ILE A 201 0.86 -12.12 -7.54
N ALA A 202 0.33 -10.89 -7.42
CA ALA A 202 -0.87 -10.44 -8.10
C ALA A 202 -0.79 -8.92 -8.28
N SER A 203 -1.35 -8.38 -9.36
CA SER A 203 -1.45 -6.93 -9.60
C SER A 203 -2.59 -6.65 -10.58
N GLY A 204 -3.43 -5.66 -10.27
CA GLY A 204 -4.57 -5.26 -11.10
C GLY A 204 -5.60 -4.43 -10.36
N VAL A 205 -6.76 -4.26 -10.98
CA VAL A 205 -7.96 -3.71 -10.34
C VAL A 205 -8.34 -4.62 -9.18
N ARG A 206 -8.58 -4.04 -8.01
CA ARG A 206 -8.85 -4.81 -6.78
C ARG A 206 -10.02 -5.78 -6.96
N ASP A 207 -11.12 -5.26 -7.46
CA ASP A 207 -12.36 -6.05 -7.59
C ASP A 207 -12.18 -7.19 -8.61
N ASP A 208 -11.50 -6.95 -9.74
CA ASP A 208 -11.17 -8.00 -10.73
C ASP A 208 -10.28 -9.09 -10.11
N LEU A 209 -9.33 -8.69 -9.25
CA LEU A 209 -8.47 -9.66 -8.56
C LEU A 209 -9.26 -10.51 -7.56
N LEU A 210 -10.23 -9.93 -6.85
CA LEU A 210 -11.08 -10.66 -5.91
C LEU A 210 -12.05 -11.58 -6.65
N GLU A 211 -12.65 -11.13 -7.75
CA GLU A 211 -13.57 -11.93 -8.58
C GLU A 211 -12.91 -13.09 -9.31
N ALA A 212 -11.60 -12.98 -9.60
CA ALA A 212 -10.85 -14.06 -10.25
C ALA A 212 -10.65 -15.29 -9.36
N TRP A 213 -10.88 -15.18 -8.06
CA TRP A 213 -10.66 -16.22 -7.05
C TRP A 213 -11.87 -16.43 -6.16
N ALA A 214 -11.98 -17.61 -5.58
CA ALA A 214 -12.90 -17.92 -4.50
C ALA A 214 -12.17 -18.54 -3.32
N MET A 215 -12.56 -18.15 -2.09
CA MET A 215 -12.12 -18.80 -0.88
C MET A 215 -13.01 -20.01 -0.63
N VAL A 216 -12.45 -21.22 -0.65
CA VAL A 216 -13.18 -22.47 -0.51
C VAL A 216 -12.81 -23.18 0.80
N ARG A 217 -13.83 -23.74 1.44
CA ARG A 217 -13.72 -24.49 2.69
C ARG A 217 -14.56 -25.76 2.65
N GLY A 218 -14.05 -26.85 3.23
CA GLY A 218 -14.79 -28.12 3.28
C GLY A 218 -14.29 -29.07 4.35
N GLY A 219 -15.02 -30.15 4.57
CA GLY A 219 -14.61 -31.24 5.43
C GLY A 219 -13.53 -32.10 4.77
N ALA A 220 -12.88 -32.98 5.54
CA ALA A 220 -11.81 -33.84 5.02
C ALA A 220 -12.27 -34.73 3.84
N ALA A 221 -13.54 -35.17 3.86
CA ALA A 221 -14.12 -36.02 2.83
C ALA A 221 -14.39 -35.26 1.50
N ASP A 222 -14.50 -33.93 1.54
CA ASP A 222 -14.83 -33.09 0.38
C ASP A 222 -13.58 -32.75 -0.44
N LEU A 223 -12.38 -33.01 0.08
CA LEU A 223 -11.11 -32.71 -0.59
C LEU A 223 -10.71 -33.84 -1.56
N THR A 224 -11.27 -33.81 -2.76
CA THR A 224 -10.88 -34.74 -3.84
C THR A 224 -9.46 -34.48 -4.32
N GLY A 225 -8.83 -35.48 -4.95
CA GLY A 225 -7.48 -35.30 -5.55
C GLY A 225 -7.43 -34.22 -6.62
N GLU A 226 -8.48 -34.10 -7.42
CA GLU A 226 -8.61 -33.08 -8.46
C GLU A 226 -8.75 -31.68 -7.85
N LEU A 227 -9.64 -31.50 -6.88
CA LEU A 227 -9.83 -30.25 -6.18
C LEU A 227 -8.55 -29.80 -5.49
N ARG A 228 -7.85 -30.72 -4.79
CA ARG A 228 -6.58 -30.48 -4.12
C ARG A 228 -5.51 -29.93 -5.08
N ALA A 229 -5.44 -30.42 -6.30
CA ALA A 229 -4.47 -29.96 -7.30
C ALA A 229 -4.73 -28.53 -7.79
N ARG A 230 -5.96 -28.03 -7.66
CA ARG A 230 -6.38 -26.68 -8.08
C ARG A 230 -6.31 -25.64 -6.95
N ILE A 231 -6.37 -26.08 -5.71
CA ILE A 231 -6.33 -25.18 -4.54
C ILE A 231 -4.93 -24.59 -4.37
N ARG A 232 -4.87 -23.30 -4.19
CA ARG A 232 -3.66 -22.54 -3.84
C ARG A 232 -3.61 -22.31 -2.34
N GLY A 233 -2.42 -22.51 -1.75
CA GLY A 233 -2.18 -22.28 -0.34
C GLY A 233 -3.06 -23.10 0.59
N LEU A 234 -3.34 -24.37 0.22
CA LEU A 234 -4.18 -25.28 1.01
C LEU A 234 -3.73 -25.32 2.48
N ARG A 235 -4.67 -25.11 3.38
CA ARG A 235 -4.52 -25.29 4.82
C ARG A 235 -5.44 -26.39 5.29
N GLN A 236 -4.88 -27.37 5.99
CA GLN A 236 -5.65 -28.45 6.63
C GLN A 236 -5.58 -28.29 8.14
N HIS A 237 -6.70 -28.47 8.81
CA HIS A 237 -6.85 -28.44 10.26
C HIS A 237 -7.82 -29.54 10.72
N SER A 238 -8.00 -29.71 12.03
CA SER A 238 -8.84 -30.78 12.60
C SER A 238 -10.30 -30.74 12.17
N ALA A 239 -10.83 -29.57 11.82
CA ALA A 239 -12.22 -29.39 11.40
C ALA A 239 -12.43 -29.44 9.87
N GLY A 240 -11.35 -29.48 9.06
CA GLY A 240 -11.46 -29.52 7.62
C GLY A 240 -10.27 -28.88 6.91
N TRP A 241 -10.54 -28.19 5.82
CA TRP A 241 -9.54 -27.53 5.00
C TRP A 241 -10.06 -26.20 4.44
N GLU A 242 -9.15 -25.31 4.05
CA GLU A 242 -9.43 -24.07 3.36
C GLU A 242 -8.33 -23.73 2.34
N GLY A 243 -8.66 -22.93 1.34
CA GLY A 243 -7.71 -22.41 0.36
C GLY A 243 -8.36 -21.62 -0.74
N LEU A 244 -7.56 -21.06 -1.65
CA LEU A 244 -8.05 -20.34 -2.83
C LEU A 244 -8.16 -21.27 -4.03
N ILE A 245 -9.24 -21.11 -4.79
CA ILE A 245 -9.43 -21.73 -6.11
C ILE A 245 -9.73 -20.63 -7.13
N ALA A 246 -9.31 -20.80 -8.39
CA ALA A 246 -9.73 -19.92 -9.44
C ALA A 246 -11.26 -19.98 -9.60
N ALA A 247 -11.91 -18.82 -9.78
CA ALA A 247 -13.37 -18.76 -9.90
C ALA A 247 -13.90 -19.66 -11.05
N ALA A 248 -13.11 -19.81 -12.13
CA ALA A 248 -13.41 -20.69 -13.26
C ALA A 248 -13.44 -22.18 -12.87
N ASP A 249 -12.76 -22.58 -11.80
CA ASP A 249 -12.66 -23.97 -11.34
C ASP A 249 -13.70 -24.33 -10.24
N LEU A 250 -14.59 -23.39 -9.86
CA LEU A 250 -15.62 -23.61 -8.84
C LEU A 250 -16.54 -24.80 -9.13
N GLY A 251 -16.73 -25.14 -10.41
CA GLY A 251 -17.50 -26.33 -10.81
C GLY A 251 -16.93 -27.66 -10.33
N LEU A 252 -15.68 -27.70 -9.84
CA LEU A 252 -15.08 -28.89 -9.23
C LEU A 252 -15.47 -29.06 -7.75
N CYS A 253 -16.08 -28.06 -7.13
CA CYS A 253 -16.50 -28.08 -5.74
C CYS A 253 -17.80 -28.91 -5.60
N GLY A 254 -17.75 -29.93 -4.76
CA GLY A 254 -18.94 -30.71 -4.38
C GLY A 254 -19.86 -29.95 -3.42
N ALA A 255 -21.05 -30.49 -3.16
CA ALA A 255 -22.06 -29.87 -2.31
C ALA A 255 -21.62 -29.61 -0.85
N GLY A 256 -20.58 -30.29 -0.37
CA GLY A 256 -20.00 -30.09 0.98
C GLY A 256 -18.99 -28.93 1.04
N VAL A 257 -18.64 -28.31 -0.08
CA VAL A 257 -17.69 -27.21 -0.14
C VAL A 257 -18.41 -25.87 -0.13
N VAL A 258 -18.04 -25.00 0.81
CA VAL A 258 -18.53 -23.62 0.88
C VAL A 258 -17.54 -22.72 0.14
N ALA A 259 -18.05 -21.82 -0.70
CA ALA A 259 -17.26 -20.86 -1.45
C ALA A 259 -17.71 -19.44 -1.11
N ASP A 260 -16.75 -18.60 -0.75
CA ASP A 260 -16.94 -17.17 -0.41
C ASP A 260 -16.06 -16.29 -1.30
N THR A 261 -16.42 -15.02 -1.43
CA THR A 261 -15.53 -14.02 -2.03
C THR A 261 -14.31 -13.83 -1.13
N PRO A 262 -13.07 -13.93 -1.65
CA PRO A 262 -11.87 -13.72 -0.86
C PRO A 262 -11.68 -12.24 -0.51
N SER A 263 -10.94 -11.99 0.55
CA SER A 263 -10.36 -10.67 0.86
C SER A 263 -8.98 -10.51 0.22
N VAL A 264 -8.45 -9.28 0.23
CA VAL A 264 -7.03 -9.04 -0.16
C VAL A 264 -6.08 -9.80 0.76
N GLU A 265 -6.45 -10.02 2.03
CA GLU A 265 -5.68 -10.84 2.97
C GLU A 265 -5.64 -12.31 2.54
N ASP A 266 -6.77 -12.87 2.13
CA ASP A 266 -6.82 -14.25 1.64
C ASP A 266 -5.93 -14.43 0.41
N LEU A 267 -5.98 -13.48 -0.55
CA LEU A 267 -5.07 -13.50 -1.70
C LEU A 267 -3.61 -13.48 -1.26
N LEU A 268 -3.22 -12.54 -0.37
CA LEU A 268 -1.85 -12.44 0.13
C LEU A 268 -1.40 -13.74 0.79
N VAL A 269 -2.20 -14.28 1.69
CA VAL A 269 -1.85 -15.44 2.50
C VAL A 269 -1.77 -16.74 1.68
N HIS A 270 -2.76 -16.97 0.82
CA HIS A 270 -2.88 -18.25 0.10
C HIS A 270 -2.03 -18.28 -1.17
N LEU A 271 -1.88 -17.17 -1.89
CA LEU A 271 -1.01 -17.11 -3.07
C LEU A 271 0.48 -17.11 -2.69
N ALA A 272 0.87 -16.47 -1.56
CA ALA A 272 2.24 -16.52 -1.06
C ALA A 272 2.66 -17.94 -0.63
N LYS A 273 1.77 -18.71 0.02
CA LYS A 273 2.02 -20.09 0.44
C LYS A 273 2.09 -21.06 -0.72
N GLY A 274 1.19 -20.99 -1.69
CA GLY A 274 1.16 -21.87 -2.85
C GLY A 274 2.43 -21.86 -3.70
N ARG A 275 3.37 -20.93 -3.43
CA ARG A 275 4.71 -20.88 -4.06
C ARG A 275 5.79 -21.61 -3.28
N LYS A 276 5.60 -21.87 -1.97
CA LYS A 276 6.57 -22.64 -1.18
C LYS A 276 6.38 -24.14 -1.38
N ASP A 277 5.21 -24.54 -1.86
CA ASP A 277 4.83 -25.94 -2.07
C ASP A 277 4.98 -26.39 -3.54
N ALA A 278 5.38 -25.46 -4.46
CA ALA A 278 5.67 -25.71 -5.87
C ALA A 278 7.18 -25.65 -6.16
#